data_d040b37180221660ef6c2dea3b9dbffe
#
_entry.id   d040b37180221660ef6c2dea3b9dbffe
#
_cell.length_a   1.000
_cell.length_b   1.000
_cell.length_c   1.000
_cell.angle_alpha   90.00
_cell.angle_beta   90.00
_cell.angle_gamma   90.00
#
_symmetry.space_group_name_H-M   'P 1'
#
loop_
_entity.id
_entity.type
_entity.pdbx_description
1 polymer ?
#
loop_
_entity_poly.entity_id
_entity_poly.type
_entity_poly.pdbx_seq_one_letter_code
_entity_poly.pdbx_strand_id
1 'polypeptide(L)'
;AFLNVLFDGAGGDVVLAKKLAGYSDTYSTSDLIRGIKEEVLEATQMYMARNAPKAAMAIVGGLYDPTELGIKDKVASAKELLDRTGLVKTEKMQVEAKGGVMLMPAKNKELCDCGEDTDNCLCND
;
A
#
# COMPACT_ATOMS: atom_id res chain seq x y z
N ALA A 1 -27.60 -10.35 2.00
CA ALA A 1 -28.58 -9.34 2.37
C ALA A 1 -27.99 -8.21 3.20
N PHE A 2 -27.33 -8.55 4.34
CA PHE A 2 -26.76 -7.51 5.21
C PHE A 2 -25.77 -6.62 4.49
N LEU A 3 -24.88 -7.19 3.68
CA LEU A 3 -23.85 -6.43 2.97
C LEU A 3 -24.44 -5.46 1.94
N ASN A 4 -25.48 -5.90 1.23
CA ASN A 4 -26.14 -5.01 0.28
C ASN A 4 -26.78 -3.82 0.99
N VAL A 5 -27.47 -4.12 2.10
CA VAL A 5 -28.11 -3.07 2.89
C VAL A 5 -27.07 -2.13 3.48
N LEU A 6 -25.91 -2.66 3.88
CA LEU A 6 -24.85 -1.86 4.47
C LEU A 6 -24.33 -0.79 3.49
N PHE A 7 -24.11 -1.18 2.24
CA PHE A 7 -23.55 -0.25 1.25
C PHE A 7 -24.60 0.59 0.53
N ASP A 8 -25.79 0.03 0.31
CA ASP A 8 -26.81 0.73 -0.48
C ASP A 8 -27.84 1.45 0.39
N GLY A 9 -28.33 0.78 1.45
CA GLY A 9 -29.43 1.35 2.23
C GLY A 9 -28.97 2.13 3.46
N ALA A 10 -27.90 1.65 4.10
CA ALA A 10 -27.46 2.24 5.37
C ALA A 10 -26.27 3.18 5.19
N GLY A 11 -25.72 3.32 3.98
CA GLY A 11 -24.61 4.23 3.73
C GLY A 11 -23.38 3.94 4.57
N GLY A 12 -23.16 2.69 4.95
CA GLY A 12 -22.02 2.29 5.77
C GLY A 12 -22.30 2.25 7.26
N ASP A 13 -23.50 2.62 7.71
CA ASP A 13 -23.85 2.56 9.12
C ASP A 13 -24.26 1.15 9.50
N VAL A 14 -23.42 0.50 10.31
CA VAL A 14 -23.63 -0.89 10.70
C VAL A 14 -24.87 -1.08 11.56
N VAL A 15 -25.19 -0.11 12.43
CA VAL A 15 -26.35 -0.19 13.32
C VAL A 15 -27.63 -0.10 12.51
N LEU A 16 -27.66 0.84 11.56
CA LEU A 16 -28.81 0.98 10.69
C LEU A 16 -28.95 -0.22 9.77
N ALA A 17 -27.86 -0.71 9.23
CA ALA A 17 -27.87 -1.89 8.38
C ALA A 17 -28.40 -3.11 9.10
N LYS A 18 -28.04 -3.26 10.38
CA LYS A 18 -28.51 -4.37 11.22
C LYS A 18 -30.02 -4.34 11.35
N LYS A 19 -30.59 -3.16 11.59
CA LYS A 19 -32.04 -3.01 11.72
C LYS A 19 -32.76 -3.28 10.41
N LEU A 20 -32.24 -2.70 9.32
CA LEU A 20 -32.85 -2.86 8.02
C LEU A 20 -32.77 -4.31 7.51
N ALA A 21 -31.74 -5.03 7.91
CA ALA A 21 -31.60 -6.42 7.52
C ALA A 21 -32.45 -7.36 8.38
N GLY A 22 -33.12 -6.84 9.41
CA GLY A 22 -34.05 -7.62 10.21
C GLY A 22 -33.42 -8.37 11.38
N TYR A 23 -32.21 -8.01 11.77
CA TYR A 23 -31.59 -8.61 12.96
C TYR A 23 -32.20 -8.05 14.24
N SER A 24 -32.23 -8.89 15.27
CA SER A 24 -32.73 -8.47 16.57
C SER A 24 -31.89 -7.36 17.19
N ASP A 25 -32.53 -6.45 17.91
CA ASP A 25 -31.80 -5.38 18.60
C ASP A 25 -30.88 -5.93 19.69
N THR A 26 -31.19 -7.08 20.24
CA THR A 26 -30.38 -7.72 21.27
C THR A 26 -29.12 -8.36 20.73
N TYR A 27 -29.06 -8.61 19.43
CA TYR A 27 -27.88 -9.23 18.83
C TYR A 27 -26.74 -8.20 18.79
N SER A 28 -25.58 -8.62 19.32
CA SER A 28 -24.44 -7.71 19.39
C SER A 28 -23.90 -7.35 18.01
N THR A 29 -23.74 -6.05 17.75
CA THR A 29 -23.15 -5.56 16.51
C THR A 29 -21.72 -6.07 16.35
N SER A 30 -20.98 -6.13 17.47
CA SER A 30 -19.59 -6.60 17.43
C SER A 30 -19.49 -8.06 17.03
N ASP A 31 -20.41 -8.90 17.52
CA ASP A 31 -20.39 -10.31 17.18
C ASP A 31 -20.82 -10.54 15.74
N LEU A 32 -21.77 -9.75 15.25
CA LEU A 32 -22.17 -9.79 13.86
C LEU A 32 -20.99 -9.48 12.95
N ILE A 33 -20.30 -8.38 13.21
CA ILE A 33 -19.15 -7.97 12.39
C ILE A 33 -18.02 -8.99 12.50
N ARG A 34 -17.80 -9.54 13.70
CA ARG A 34 -16.74 -10.55 13.87
C ARG A 34 -17.03 -11.79 13.04
N GLY A 35 -18.31 -12.17 12.93
CA GLY A 35 -18.69 -13.36 12.17
C GLY A 35 -18.54 -13.22 10.67
N ILE A 36 -18.65 -11.99 10.15
CA ILE A 36 -18.61 -11.76 8.70
C ILE A 36 -17.49 -10.78 8.33
N LYS A 37 -16.44 -10.75 9.12
CA LYS A 37 -15.36 -9.77 8.96
C LYS A 37 -14.74 -9.81 7.56
N GLU A 38 -14.47 -11.01 7.08
CA GLU A 38 -13.80 -11.15 5.78
C GLU A 38 -14.70 -10.74 4.65
N GLU A 39 -15.98 -11.10 4.75
CA GLU A 39 -16.95 -10.69 3.73
C GLU A 39 -17.13 -9.18 3.70
N VAL A 40 -17.11 -8.53 4.87
CA VAL A 40 -17.19 -7.07 4.93
C VAL A 40 -15.97 -6.44 4.29
N LEU A 41 -14.78 -6.98 4.54
CA LEU A 41 -13.55 -6.46 3.94
C LEU A 41 -13.57 -6.61 2.43
N GLU A 42 -13.97 -7.78 1.95
CA GLU A 42 -14.04 -8.05 0.51
C GLU A 42 -15.06 -7.14 -0.16
N ALA A 43 -16.24 -7.00 0.45
CA ALA A 43 -17.27 -6.11 -0.09
C ALA A 43 -16.81 -4.67 -0.10
N THR A 44 -16.05 -4.25 0.91
CA THR A 44 -15.51 -2.89 0.97
C THR A 44 -14.50 -2.66 -0.16
N GLN A 45 -13.62 -3.63 -0.39
CA GLN A 45 -12.66 -3.54 -1.48
C GLN A 45 -13.37 -3.47 -2.83
N MET A 46 -14.39 -4.29 -3.01
CA MET A 46 -15.18 -4.27 -4.25
C MET A 46 -15.88 -2.92 -4.44
N TYR A 47 -16.41 -2.35 -3.36
CA TYR A 47 -17.08 -1.05 -3.42
C TYR A 47 -16.08 0.04 -3.82
N MET A 48 -14.88 0.02 -3.24
CA MET A 48 -13.83 0.98 -3.61
C MET A 48 -13.41 0.80 -5.07
N ALA A 49 -13.24 -0.44 -5.50
CA ALA A 49 -12.86 -0.72 -6.88
C ALA A 49 -13.91 -0.21 -7.86
N ARG A 50 -15.20 -0.33 -7.51
CA ARG A 50 -16.28 0.16 -8.36
C ARG A 50 -16.27 1.68 -8.48
N ASN A 51 -15.74 2.36 -7.47
CA ASN A 51 -15.69 3.82 -7.46
C ASN A 51 -14.36 4.37 -7.94
N ALA A 52 -13.38 3.52 -8.21
CA ALA A 52 -12.07 3.95 -8.71
C ALA A 52 -12.18 4.79 -10.00
N PRO A 53 -13.05 4.43 -10.97
CA PRO A 53 -13.20 5.27 -12.17
C PRO A 53 -13.67 6.70 -11.85
N LYS A 54 -14.54 6.86 -10.84
CA LYS A 54 -14.97 8.20 -10.43
C LYS A 54 -13.81 9.00 -9.87
N ALA A 55 -12.94 8.35 -9.11
CA ALA A 55 -11.76 9.01 -8.56
C ALA A 55 -10.81 9.45 -9.69
N ALA A 56 -10.62 8.59 -10.68
CA ALA A 56 -9.80 8.93 -11.84
C ALA A 56 -10.38 10.14 -12.58
N MET A 57 -11.69 10.16 -12.77
CA MET A 57 -12.36 11.28 -13.43
C MET A 57 -12.23 12.58 -12.62
N ALA A 58 -12.27 12.49 -11.30
CA ALA A 58 -12.09 13.66 -10.45
C ALA A 58 -10.69 14.24 -10.58
N ILE A 59 -9.67 13.39 -10.67
CA ILE A 59 -8.29 13.86 -10.88
C ILE A 59 -8.14 14.52 -12.24
N VAL A 60 -8.68 13.89 -13.29
CA VAL A 60 -8.63 14.44 -14.65
C VAL A 60 -9.43 15.76 -14.71
N GLY A 61 -10.60 15.82 -14.05
CA GLY A 61 -11.39 17.02 -14.01
C GLY A 61 -10.65 18.21 -13.39
N GLY A 62 -9.79 17.94 -12.40
CA GLY A 62 -8.96 18.98 -11.81
C GLY A 62 -7.94 19.58 -12.76
N LEU A 63 -7.60 18.87 -13.84
CA LEU A 63 -6.73 19.42 -14.88
C LEU A 63 -7.47 20.40 -15.79
N TYR A 64 -8.77 20.19 -15.98
CA TYR A 64 -9.56 21.08 -16.84
C TYR A 64 -10.01 22.33 -16.10
N ASP A 65 -10.31 22.22 -14.82
CA ASP A 65 -10.76 23.36 -14.03
C ASP A 65 -10.06 23.37 -12.66
N PRO A 66 -8.84 23.92 -12.61
CA PRO A 66 -8.07 23.96 -11.35
C PRO A 66 -8.59 25.02 -10.38
N THR A 67 -9.52 25.87 -10.81
CA THR A 67 -10.08 26.92 -9.96
C THR A 67 -11.35 26.50 -9.23
N GLU A 68 -11.84 25.30 -9.50
CA GLU A 68 -13.04 24.79 -8.86
C GLU A 68 -12.89 24.78 -7.34
N LEU A 69 -13.92 25.24 -6.63
CA LEU A 69 -13.88 25.31 -5.18
C LEU A 69 -13.76 23.91 -4.59
N GLY A 70 -12.82 23.74 -3.69
CA GLY A 70 -12.60 22.44 -3.05
C GLY A 70 -11.88 21.41 -3.92
N ILE A 71 -11.30 21.82 -5.04
CA ILE A 71 -10.64 20.90 -5.95
C ILE A 71 -9.46 20.16 -5.29
N LYS A 72 -8.76 20.82 -4.37
CA LYS A 72 -7.63 20.20 -3.68
C LYS A 72 -8.07 19.02 -2.84
N ASP A 73 -9.13 19.19 -2.08
CA ASP A 73 -9.66 18.12 -1.23
C ASP A 73 -10.25 17.00 -2.06
N LYS A 74 -10.91 17.35 -3.15
CA LYS A 74 -11.49 16.39 -4.07
C LYS A 74 -10.42 15.53 -4.71
N VAL A 75 -9.33 16.14 -5.17
CA VAL A 75 -8.22 15.42 -5.78
C VAL A 75 -7.47 14.59 -4.73
N ALA A 76 -7.31 15.12 -3.52
CA ALA A 76 -6.65 14.38 -2.44
C ALA A 76 -7.43 13.11 -2.08
N SER A 77 -8.76 13.23 -1.93
CA SER A 77 -9.61 12.08 -1.65
C SER A 77 -9.59 11.06 -2.77
N ALA A 78 -9.57 11.54 -4.01
CA ALA A 78 -9.52 10.66 -5.18
C ALA A 78 -8.21 9.88 -5.21
N LYS A 79 -7.09 10.52 -4.89
CA LYS A 79 -5.79 9.86 -4.85
C LYS A 79 -5.76 8.79 -3.76
N GLU A 80 -6.30 9.10 -2.58
CA GLU A 80 -6.38 8.13 -1.49
C GLU A 80 -7.18 6.89 -1.92
N LEU A 81 -8.30 7.09 -2.59
CA LEU A 81 -9.11 5.97 -3.05
C LEU A 81 -8.35 5.11 -4.07
N LEU A 82 -7.67 5.73 -5.02
CA LEU A 82 -6.90 5.01 -6.02
C LEU A 82 -5.73 4.25 -5.40
N ASP A 83 -5.06 4.82 -4.41
CA ASP A 83 -3.98 4.14 -3.70
C ASP A 83 -4.49 2.88 -3.02
N ARG A 84 -5.67 2.94 -2.43
CA ARG A 84 -6.26 1.78 -1.74
C ARG A 84 -6.76 0.71 -2.68
N THR A 85 -7.08 1.07 -3.92
CA THR A 85 -7.49 0.08 -4.92
C THR A 85 -6.33 -0.53 -5.67
N GLY A 86 -5.10 -0.17 -5.33
CA GLY A 86 -3.90 -0.75 -5.93
C GLY A 86 -3.37 -0.01 -7.15
N LEU A 87 -3.98 1.11 -7.53
CA LEU A 87 -3.46 1.95 -8.61
C LEU A 87 -2.49 2.98 -8.04
N VAL A 88 -1.44 2.48 -7.42
CA VAL A 88 -0.47 3.28 -6.71
C VAL A 88 0.52 3.90 -7.68
N LYS A 89 0.94 5.11 -7.35
CA LYS A 89 2.02 5.77 -8.09
C LYS A 89 3.28 4.92 -7.97
N THR A 90 3.79 4.49 -9.09
CA THR A 90 5.05 3.75 -9.11
C THR A 90 6.19 4.75 -9.03
N GLU A 91 6.91 4.73 -7.94
CA GLU A 91 8.11 5.52 -7.81
C GLU A 91 9.29 4.68 -8.28
N LYS A 92 9.90 5.16 -9.35
CA LYS A 92 11.13 4.54 -9.80
C LYS A 92 12.25 5.06 -8.93
N MET A 93 12.69 4.21 -8.03
CA MET A 93 13.85 4.52 -7.24
C MET A 93 15.07 4.19 -8.07
N GLN A 94 15.68 5.20 -8.65
CA GLN A 94 16.96 5.03 -9.29
C GLN A 94 18.02 5.13 -8.21
N VAL A 95 18.52 3.97 -7.84
CA VAL A 95 19.67 3.93 -6.95
C VAL A 95 20.88 4.12 -7.86
N GLU A 96 21.32 5.36 -7.99
CA GLU A 96 22.60 5.62 -8.61
C GLU A 96 23.67 5.33 -7.57
N ALA A 97 24.28 4.21 -7.69
CA ALA A 97 25.47 3.90 -6.92
C ALA A 97 26.63 4.67 -7.54
N LYS A 98 26.71 5.94 -7.22
CA LYS A 98 27.86 6.74 -7.67
C LYS A 98 29.12 6.35 -6.96
N GLY A 99 28.96 5.80 -5.80
CA GLY A 99 30.08 5.20 -5.11
C GLY A 99 30.47 3.96 -5.86
N GLY A 100 31.66 3.93 -6.33
CA GLY A 100 32.18 2.70 -6.86
C GLY A 100 32.09 1.63 -5.81
N VAL A 101 31.65 0.47 -6.22
CA VAL A 101 31.80 -0.69 -5.37
C VAL A 101 33.28 -0.91 -5.23
N MET A 102 33.79 -0.60 -4.06
CA MET A 102 35.18 -0.88 -3.78
C MET A 102 35.29 -2.39 -3.56
N LEU A 103 35.61 -3.06 -4.65
CA LEU A 103 35.94 -4.48 -4.52
C LEU A 103 37.32 -4.53 -3.86
N MET A 104 37.27 -4.77 -2.58
CA MET A 104 38.53 -5.06 -1.88
C MET A 104 39.00 -6.39 -2.39
N PRO A 105 40.18 -6.44 -3.02
CA PRO A 105 40.70 -7.72 -3.43
C PRO A 105 40.90 -8.60 -2.21
N ALA A 106 40.62 -9.84 -2.39
CA ALA A 106 40.84 -10.80 -1.34
C ALA A 106 42.29 -10.68 -0.89
N LYS A 107 42.46 -10.55 0.41
CA LYS A 107 43.77 -10.44 0.97
C LYS A 107 44.54 -11.74 0.69
N ASN A 108 45.49 -11.60 -0.15
CA ASN A 108 46.28 -12.75 -0.55
C ASN A 108 47.25 -13.08 0.58
N LYS A 109 47.00 -14.15 1.26
CA LYS A 109 47.83 -14.53 2.37
C LYS A 109 49.23 -14.93 1.92
N GLU A 110 49.34 -15.30 0.67
CA GLU A 110 50.60 -15.72 0.14
C GLU A 110 51.57 -14.61 -0.04
N LEU A 111 51.10 -13.41 -0.12
CA LEU A 111 51.97 -12.25 -0.17
C LEU A 111 52.61 -11.93 1.13
N CYS A 112 52.39 -12.68 2.00
CA CYS A 112 52.94 -12.53 3.28
C CYS A 112 54.21 -13.22 3.46
N ASP A 113 55.25 -13.91 3.01
CA ASP A 113 55.84 -14.60 3.32
C ASP A 113 56.81 -14.17 3.56
N CYS A 114 57.00 -13.83 3.15
CA CYS A 114 57.77 -13.81 3.37
C CYS A 114 58.24 -13.04 3.70
N GLY A 115 58.33 -12.67 3.81
CA GLY A 115 58.49 -12.52 4.00
C GLY A 115 58.81 -12.01 4.59
N GLU A 116 58.57 -11.97 4.51
CA GLU A 116 58.72 -12.30 4.72
C GLU A 116 58.96 -12.35 4.96
N ASP A 117 59.52 -12.15 4.83
CA ASP A 117 59.84 -12.85 4.70
C ASP A 117 60.38 -13.01 4.76
N THR A 118 60.93 -12.88 4.53
CA THR A 118 61.31 -13.67 4.20
C THR A 118 61.72 -14.00 4.35
N ASP A 119 62.87 -13.98 4.22
CA ASP A 119 63.11 -14.86 4.11
C ASP A 119 62.76 -14.94 4.43
N ASN A 120 62.20 -14.64 4.28
CA ASN A 120 61.58 -15.18 4.20
C ASN A 120 60.76 -14.98 4.31
N CYS A 121 60.44 -14.57 3.80
CA CYS A 121 59.48 -14.89 3.57
C CYS A 121 58.85 -14.94 3.72
N LEU A 122 58.94 -14.92 3.35
CA LEU A 122 58.32 -15.40 3.03
C LEU A 122 57.84 -15.62 2.96
N CYS A 123 58.16 -15.41 2.67
CA CYS A 123 57.77 -15.97 2.31
C CYS A 123 57.89 -16.53 2.39
N ASN A 124 58.67 -16.86 2.43
CA ASN A 124 58.87 -17.74 2.25
C ASN A 124 58.88 -18.26 2.44
N ASP A 125 59.30 -18.19 2.18
CA ASP A 125 59.20 -18.92 2.09
C ASP A 125 58.93 -19.23 2.01
#